data_836c635fcedecc66dd055bb797272e92
#
_entry.id   836c635fcedecc66dd055bb797272e92
#
_cell.length_a   1.000
_cell.length_b   1.000
_cell.length_c   1.000
_cell.angle_alpha   90.00
_cell.angle_beta   90.00
_cell.angle_gamma   90.00
#
_symmetry.space_group_name_H-M   'P 1'
#
loop_
_entity.id
_entity.type
_entity.pdbx_description
1 polymer ?
#
loop_
_entity_poly.entity_id
_entity_poly.type
_entity_poly.pdbx_seq_one_letter_code
_entity_poly.pdbx_strand_id
1 'polypeptide(L)'
;MLLLSARDLSRSVGARPLFEGLTFDVQDDERVGLIGPNGCGKSTLMRILAGMEQPDSGERAVARGLRMGFLAQSDTFTNDQRAIDVIAQALVSIGVENHQALTQAEVELRKAVFADPSATVGSLSGGWRKRLAVIAEMVRAPQLLLLDEPTNHLDLEGVLWLERLLANARFAFVVVSHDRAFLEAVANRIVEINPRHPNGHFRSIGGYNDFLVNRDLAIAAMEKKQAVLQNQVTKETEWLRRGPKAQMKKAQSRIDVALDRQQELAEVSWRNSQTKTAGIDFTTSGRRSSDLIVSEDLRVDVPLAGGGGRTLIKAAVLQLGPGDRLGLLGRNGSGKSTLLKVLNGEVPVAGGTLKRAPSLRTVYFRQDRASLDPTKTLRNTLCPNGDAVQFRESKIHVNSWAKRFCYRHEQLDQIVGTLSGGEQARLLISQLMLKPADLLLLDEPTNDLDIATLEVLEDAIMTFPGAVVLVTHDRFMLDRVSTKLLALDGHGGATPHADYWQWQKAQQALIAKETTSATGTKAAVTAAPTLAGAGLGKTERRELERMGEKIQTAEGKRDGLYARMGEPQVSSDSDALMKLQEEIDLLNTEIDRMYARWQELEAKASM
;
A
#
# COMPACT_ATOMS: atom_id res chain seq x y z
N MET A 1 6.87 17.81 21.20
CA MET A 1 7.29 17.14 22.50
C MET A 1 7.61 15.67 22.19
N LEU A 2 8.63 15.06 22.86
CA LEU A 2 8.94 13.64 22.69
C LEU A 2 7.90 12.81 23.46
N LEU A 3 7.18 11.93 22.75
CA LEU A 3 6.15 11.07 23.35
C LEU A 3 6.70 9.68 23.70
N LEU A 4 7.51 9.12 22.81
CA LEU A 4 8.10 7.79 22.98
C LEU A 4 9.52 7.81 22.41
N SER A 5 10.45 7.18 23.13
CA SER A 5 11.82 6.92 22.67
C SER A 5 12.18 5.46 22.94
N ALA A 6 12.75 4.83 21.93
CA ALA A 6 13.26 3.49 22.00
C ALA A 6 14.69 3.49 21.47
N ARG A 7 15.66 3.04 22.27
CA ARG A 7 17.09 3.13 21.97
C ARG A 7 17.73 1.76 21.97
N ASP A 8 18.52 1.51 20.91
CA ASP A 8 19.34 0.30 20.75
C ASP A 8 18.55 -1.01 20.93
N LEU A 9 17.26 -1.00 20.49
CA LEU A 9 16.40 -2.15 20.60
C LEU A 9 16.91 -3.30 19.73
N SER A 10 17.02 -4.48 20.33
CA SER A 10 17.29 -5.72 19.60
C SER A 10 16.25 -6.77 19.97
N ARG A 11 15.86 -7.57 18.99
CA ARG A 11 14.92 -8.66 19.15
C ARG A 11 15.20 -9.79 18.19
N SER A 12 15.17 -11.02 18.69
CA SER A 12 15.35 -12.26 17.92
C SER A 12 14.19 -13.22 18.16
N VAL A 13 13.92 -14.06 17.16
CA VAL A 13 12.98 -15.19 17.27
C VAL A 13 13.77 -16.48 17.01
N GLY A 14 13.97 -17.26 18.06
CA GLY A 14 14.91 -18.38 18.03
C GLY A 14 16.33 -17.89 17.74
N ALA A 15 16.99 -18.46 16.74
CA ALA A 15 18.33 -18.04 16.30
C ALA A 15 18.32 -16.89 15.28
N ARG A 16 17.14 -16.37 14.89
CA ARG A 16 17.01 -15.34 13.85
C ARG A 16 16.82 -13.97 14.46
N PRO A 17 17.75 -13.02 14.24
CA PRO A 17 17.52 -11.63 14.60
C PRO A 17 16.45 -11.02 13.69
N LEU A 18 15.50 -10.29 14.28
CA LEU A 18 14.52 -9.48 13.58
C LEU A 18 15.08 -8.08 13.30
N PHE A 19 15.65 -7.47 14.32
CA PHE A 19 16.37 -6.20 14.24
C PHE A 19 17.38 -6.11 15.39
N GLU A 20 18.46 -5.36 15.17
CA GLU A 20 19.55 -5.14 16.13
C GLU A 20 19.91 -3.66 16.17
N GLY A 21 20.04 -3.10 17.39
CA GLY A 21 20.46 -1.72 17.61
C GLY A 21 19.48 -0.67 17.04
N LEU A 22 18.18 -1.01 16.91
CA LEU A 22 17.19 -0.12 16.34
C LEU A 22 16.86 1.02 17.30
N THR A 23 17.01 2.26 16.83
CA THR A 23 16.59 3.46 17.57
C THR A 23 15.38 4.08 16.89
N PHE A 24 14.32 4.35 17.66
CA PHE A 24 13.03 4.81 17.16
C PHE A 24 12.42 5.82 18.13
N ASP A 25 12.13 7.02 17.65
CA ASP A 25 11.54 8.10 18.43
C ASP A 25 10.24 8.56 17.78
N VAL A 26 9.27 8.98 18.61
CA VAL A 26 8.01 9.58 18.14
C VAL A 26 7.76 10.87 18.91
N GLN A 27 7.54 11.97 18.18
CA GLN A 27 7.16 13.26 18.73
C GLN A 27 5.65 13.48 18.58
N ASP A 28 5.13 14.48 19.29
CA ASP A 28 3.79 14.99 19.00
C ASP A 28 3.76 15.52 17.55
N ASP A 29 2.64 15.42 16.90
CA ASP A 29 2.43 15.74 15.48
C ASP A 29 3.14 14.81 14.45
N GLU A 30 3.96 13.85 14.88
CA GLU A 30 4.55 12.90 13.96
C GLU A 30 3.57 11.82 13.51
N ARG A 31 3.55 11.60 12.20
CA ARG A 31 2.74 10.60 11.51
C ARG A 31 3.68 9.64 10.80
N VAL A 32 4.04 8.57 11.49
CA VAL A 32 5.10 7.67 11.03
C VAL A 32 4.52 6.49 10.29
N GLY A 33 4.89 6.33 9.02
CA GLY A 33 4.69 5.10 8.25
C GLY A 33 5.86 4.12 8.50
N LEU A 34 5.56 2.93 9.00
CA LEU A 34 6.55 1.88 9.26
C LEU A 34 6.44 0.80 8.20
N ILE A 35 7.47 0.64 7.40
CA ILE A 35 7.53 -0.31 6.28
C ILE A 35 8.73 -1.27 6.41
N GLY A 36 8.76 -2.28 5.58
CA GLY A 36 9.86 -3.25 5.52
C GLY A 36 9.38 -4.63 5.07
N PRO A 37 10.31 -5.54 4.76
CA PRO A 37 9.99 -6.89 4.32
C PRO A 37 9.13 -7.66 5.34
N ASN A 38 8.36 -8.64 4.86
CA ASN A 38 7.63 -9.53 5.75
C ASN A 38 8.60 -10.33 6.64
N GLY A 39 8.25 -10.43 7.92
CA GLY A 39 9.08 -11.11 8.92
C GLY A 39 10.32 -10.33 9.37
N CYS A 40 10.46 -9.02 9.08
CA CYS A 40 11.52 -8.18 9.63
C CYS A 40 11.22 -7.66 11.06
N GLY A 41 10.06 -8.00 11.64
CA GLY A 41 9.73 -7.66 13.01
C GLY A 41 8.88 -6.40 13.20
N LYS A 42 8.19 -5.86 12.16
CA LYS A 42 7.32 -4.67 12.28
C LYS A 42 6.29 -4.81 13.41
N SER A 43 5.47 -5.86 13.39
CA SER A 43 4.45 -6.11 14.43
C SER A 43 5.08 -6.36 15.80
N THR A 44 6.24 -7.01 15.86
CA THR A 44 7.00 -7.20 17.11
C THR A 44 7.49 -5.86 17.65
N LEU A 45 8.05 -4.99 16.79
CA LEU A 45 8.42 -3.64 17.20
C LEU A 45 7.20 -2.87 17.71
N MET A 46 6.07 -2.93 17.03
CA MET A 46 4.82 -2.27 17.46
C MET A 46 4.39 -2.74 18.87
N ARG A 47 4.47 -4.06 19.15
CA ARG A 47 4.17 -4.60 20.50
C ARG A 47 5.19 -4.16 21.55
N ILE A 48 6.46 -4.07 21.19
CA ILE A 48 7.50 -3.51 22.09
C ILE A 48 7.23 -2.03 22.36
N LEU A 49 6.93 -1.22 21.32
CA LEU A 49 6.57 0.18 21.49
C LEU A 49 5.30 0.38 22.32
N ALA A 50 4.32 -0.53 22.21
CA ALA A 50 3.12 -0.55 23.05
C ALA A 50 3.41 -1.00 24.50
N GLY A 51 4.57 -1.62 24.78
CA GLY A 51 4.92 -2.18 26.10
C GLY A 51 4.28 -3.54 26.38
N MET A 52 3.77 -4.20 25.35
CA MET A 52 3.18 -5.54 25.44
C MET A 52 4.22 -6.65 25.36
N GLU A 53 5.39 -6.35 24.81
CA GLU A 53 6.51 -7.28 24.66
C GLU A 53 7.81 -6.59 25.09
N GLN A 54 8.73 -7.34 25.68
CA GLN A 54 10.05 -6.83 26.07
C GLN A 54 11.06 -7.08 24.95
N PRO A 55 11.97 -6.13 24.65
CA PRO A 55 13.09 -6.38 23.75
C PRO A 55 14.11 -7.31 24.42
N ASP A 56 15.00 -7.93 23.63
CA ASP A 56 16.11 -8.72 24.15
C ASP A 56 17.20 -7.80 24.72
N SER A 57 17.38 -6.61 24.14
CA SER A 57 18.26 -5.54 24.65
C SER A 57 17.74 -4.16 24.19
N GLY A 58 18.27 -3.12 24.84
CA GLY A 58 17.87 -1.73 24.63
C GLY A 58 16.79 -1.26 25.60
N GLU A 59 16.44 0.01 25.50
CA GLU A 59 15.53 0.67 26.44
C GLU A 59 14.36 1.34 25.71
N ARG A 60 13.18 1.28 26.35
CA ARG A 60 11.98 2.00 25.95
C ARG A 60 11.59 3.02 27.00
N ALA A 61 11.47 4.28 26.62
CA ALA A 61 11.01 5.36 27.47
C ALA A 61 9.72 5.98 26.89
N VAL A 62 8.77 6.31 27.74
CA VAL A 62 7.47 6.87 27.38
C VAL A 62 7.20 8.10 28.21
N ALA A 63 6.62 9.14 27.64
CA ALA A 63 6.24 10.35 28.34
C ALA A 63 5.27 10.02 29.49
N ARG A 64 5.45 10.67 30.64
CA ARG A 64 4.63 10.42 31.83
C ARG A 64 3.16 10.75 31.55
N GLY A 65 2.26 9.79 31.81
CA GLY A 65 0.83 9.99 31.61
C GLY A 65 0.37 9.91 30.15
N LEU A 66 1.22 9.45 29.24
CA LEU A 66 0.85 9.27 27.82
C LEU A 66 -0.31 8.30 27.66
N ARG A 67 -1.40 8.74 27.03
CA ARG A 67 -2.48 7.86 26.59
C ARG A 67 -2.12 7.27 25.24
N MET A 68 -1.80 5.98 25.24
CA MET A 68 -1.40 5.23 24.05
C MET A 68 -2.51 4.25 23.68
N GLY A 69 -2.94 4.28 22.39
CA GLY A 69 -3.80 3.26 21.79
C GLY A 69 -2.99 2.26 20.97
N PHE A 70 -3.43 1.02 20.90
CA PHE A 70 -2.82 -0.01 20.05
C PHE A 70 -3.87 -0.81 19.30
N LEU A 71 -3.89 -0.68 17.99
CA LEU A 71 -4.70 -1.51 17.10
C LEU A 71 -3.84 -2.67 16.58
N ALA A 72 -4.13 -3.88 17.07
CA ALA A 72 -3.47 -5.10 16.60
C ALA A 72 -3.92 -5.50 15.18
N GLN A 73 -3.12 -6.34 14.53
CA GLN A 73 -3.44 -6.90 13.22
C GLN A 73 -4.76 -7.67 13.23
N SER A 74 -5.02 -8.49 14.28
CA SER A 74 -6.29 -9.20 14.51
C SER A 74 -7.04 -8.55 15.66
N ASP A 75 -8.36 -8.44 15.53
CA ASP A 75 -9.23 -7.98 16.61
C ASP A 75 -9.41 -9.09 17.69
N THR A 76 -9.70 -8.65 18.94
CA THR A 76 -9.90 -9.54 20.09
C THR A 76 -11.36 -9.58 20.54
N PHE A 77 -12.30 -9.11 19.72
CA PHE A 77 -13.71 -9.07 20.08
C PHE A 77 -14.33 -10.48 20.07
N THR A 78 -15.26 -10.71 20.98
CA THR A 78 -16.07 -11.92 20.98
C THR A 78 -17.24 -11.76 19.99
N ASN A 79 -17.63 -12.84 19.33
CA ASN A 79 -18.63 -12.80 18.25
C ASN A 79 -20.04 -12.41 18.69
N ASP A 80 -20.37 -12.61 19.96
CA ASP A 80 -21.65 -12.34 20.60
C ASP A 80 -21.81 -10.91 21.12
N GLN A 81 -20.71 -10.14 21.27
CA GLN A 81 -20.76 -8.73 21.64
C GLN A 81 -21.48 -7.90 20.57
N ARG A 82 -22.24 -6.87 20.99
CA ARG A 82 -22.78 -5.87 20.08
C ARG A 82 -21.77 -4.77 19.81
N ALA A 83 -21.79 -4.19 18.61
CA ALA A 83 -20.89 -3.11 18.24
C ALA A 83 -20.96 -1.91 19.21
N ILE A 84 -22.18 -1.55 19.65
CA ILE A 84 -22.39 -0.46 20.61
C ILE A 84 -21.75 -0.76 21.98
N ASP A 85 -21.81 -2.02 22.45
CA ASP A 85 -21.25 -2.40 23.75
C ASP A 85 -19.72 -2.33 23.73
N VAL A 86 -19.09 -2.67 22.60
CA VAL A 86 -17.63 -2.54 22.41
C VAL A 86 -17.19 -1.08 22.58
N ILE A 87 -17.87 -0.16 21.93
CA ILE A 87 -17.54 1.28 22.03
C ILE A 87 -17.89 1.83 23.41
N ALA A 88 -19.00 1.43 24.00
CA ALA A 88 -19.36 1.83 25.35
C ALA A 88 -18.32 1.37 26.39
N GLN A 89 -17.83 0.13 26.30
CA GLN A 89 -16.75 -0.37 27.16
C GLN A 89 -15.44 0.43 26.99
N ALA A 90 -15.10 0.80 25.75
CA ALA A 90 -13.95 1.66 25.50
C ALA A 90 -14.10 3.04 26.17
N LEU A 91 -15.28 3.65 26.13
CA LEU A 91 -15.58 4.91 26.79
C LEU A 91 -15.55 4.79 28.33
N VAL A 92 -16.11 3.73 28.88
CA VAL A 92 -16.06 3.46 30.34
C VAL A 92 -14.62 3.29 30.83
N SER A 93 -13.74 2.67 30.03
CA SER A 93 -12.32 2.50 30.39
C SER A 93 -11.55 3.81 30.59
N ILE A 94 -12.07 4.91 30.04
CA ILE A 94 -11.50 6.27 30.21
C ILE A 94 -12.29 7.14 31.23
N GLY A 95 -13.25 6.54 31.96
CA GLY A 95 -13.98 7.19 33.07
C GLY A 95 -15.33 7.79 32.67
N VAL A 96 -15.86 7.50 31.49
CA VAL A 96 -17.25 7.88 31.11
C VAL A 96 -18.24 7.01 31.87
N GLU A 97 -19.28 7.60 32.45
CA GLU A 97 -20.32 6.86 33.18
C GLU A 97 -21.12 5.96 32.24
N ASN A 98 -21.49 4.75 32.72
CA ASN A 98 -22.14 3.72 31.89
C ASN A 98 -23.36 4.21 31.13
N HIS A 99 -24.22 5.06 31.72
CA HIS A 99 -25.43 5.55 31.07
C HIS A 99 -25.12 6.56 29.95
N GLN A 100 -24.04 7.35 30.08
CA GLN A 100 -23.59 8.27 29.06
C GLN A 100 -22.79 7.55 27.96
N ALA A 101 -22.06 6.51 28.33
CA ALA A 101 -21.21 5.75 27.41
C ALA A 101 -22.02 5.11 26.27
N LEU A 102 -23.20 4.57 26.54
CA LEU A 102 -24.07 3.98 25.50
C LEU A 102 -24.58 5.04 24.51
N THR A 103 -25.03 6.20 25.01
CA THR A 103 -25.50 7.28 24.15
C THR A 103 -24.36 7.84 23.29
N GLN A 104 -23.18 8.01 23.89
CA GLN A 104 -22.01 8.50 23.17
C GLN A 104 -21.49 7.47 22.18
N ALA A 105 -21.53 6.16 22.52
CA ALA A 105 -21.17 5.07 21.61
C ALA A 105 -22.05 5.06 20.36
N GLU A 106 -23.36 5.27 20.50
CA GLU A 106 -24.27 5.37 19.36
C GLU A 106 -23.94 6.55 18.46
N VAL A 107 -23.61 7.72 19.04
CA VAL A 107 -23.20 8.89 18.27
C VAL A 107 -21.90 8.62 17.48
N GLU A 108 -20.89 8.02 18.10
CA GLU A 108 -19.62 7.74 17.44
C GLU A 108 -19.77 6.69 16.32
N LEU A 109 -20.58 5.65 16.53
CA LEU A 109 -20.89 4.67 15.48
C LEU A 109 -21.65 5.29 14.31
N ARG A 110 -22.60 6.20 14.59
CA ARG A 110 -23.33 6.93 13.53
C ARG A 110 -22.40 7.87 12.73
N LYS A 111 -21.46 8.57 13.38
CA LYS A 111 -20.43 9.37 12.69
C LYS A 111 -19.56 8.53 11.76
N ALA A 112 -19.27 7.29 12.14
CA ALA A 112 -18.54 6.33 11.33
C ALA A 112 -19.41 5.63 10.27
N VAL A 113 -20.67 6.08 10.08
CA VAL A 113 -21.62 5.53 9.09
C VAL A 113 -21.91 4.03 9.36
N PHE A 114 -21.92 3.62 10.62
CA PHE A 114 -22.27 2.27 11.01
C PHE A 114 -23.77 2.04 10.81
N ALA A 115 -24.14 1.06 9.98
CA ALA A 115 -25.54 0.87 9.57
C ALA A 115 -26.45 0.42 10.73
N ASP A 116 -25.95 -0.50 11.57
CA ASP A 116 -26.68 -1.02 12.74
C ASP A 116 -25.75 -1.11 13.96
N PRO A 117 -25.82 -0.14 14.89
CA PRO A 117 -25.07 -0.16 16.14
C PRO A 117 -25.35 -1.38 17.03
N SER A 118 -26.52 -2.02 16.88
CA SER A 118 -26.91 -3.19 17.68
C SER A 118 -26.44 -4.52 17.09
N ALA A 119 -25.87 -4.52 15.88
CA ALA A 119 -25.37 -5.71 15.21
C ALA A 119 -24.29 -6.40 16.07
N THR A 120 -24.33 -7.74 16.11
CA THR A 120 -23.30 -8.53 16.78
C THR A 120 -22.00 -8.52 15.96
N VAL A 121 -20.87 -8.50 16.64
CA VAL A 121 -19.54 -8.50 15.98
C VAL A 121 -19.40 -9.71 15.05
N GLY A 122 -19.95 -10.86 15.42
CA GLY A 122 -19.95 -12.08 14.59
C GLY A 122 -20.66 -11.94 13.25
N SER A 123 -21.66 -11.03 13.15
CA SER A 123 -22.37 -10.75 11.90
C SER A 123 -21.68 -9.75 10.99
N LEU A 124 -20.65 -9.04 11.49
CA LEU A 124 -19.93 -8.02 10.73
C LEU A 124 -18.93 -8.65 9.76
N SER A 125 -18.80 -8.04 8.59
CA SER A 125 -17.68 -8.37 7.70
C SER A 125 -16.33 -7.96 8.32
N GLY A 126 -15.23 -8.56 7.88
CA GLY A 126 -13.90 -8.22 8.37
C GLY A 126 -13.58 -6.72 8.32
N GLY A 127 -14.02 -6.04 7.26
CA GLY A 127 -13.85 -4.58 7.12
C GLY A 127 -14.65 -3.79 8.17
N TRP A 128 -15.87 -4.18 8.48
CA TRP A 128 -16.66 -3.53 9.53
C TRP A 128 -16.13 -3.81 10.94
N ARG A 129 -15.61 -5.03 11.18
CA ARG A 129 -14.89 -5.35 12.43
C ARG A 129 -13.66 -4.47 12.62
N LYS A 130 -12.86 -4.28 11.55
CA LYS A 130 -11.67 -3.42 11.60
C LYS A 130 -12.04 -1.96 11.83
N ARG A 131 -13.10 -1.44 11.18
CA ARG A 131 -13.63 -0.08 11.46
C ARG A 131 -14.05 0.06 12.93
N LEU A 132 -14.77 -0.93 13.48
CA LEU A 132 -15.17 -0.94 14.89
C LEU A 132 -13.96 -0.87 15.83
N ALA A 133 -12.91 -1.64 15.54
CA ALA A 133 -11.68 -1.63 16.32
C ALA A 133 -10.96 -0.27 16.28
N VAL A 134 -10.88 0.37 15.12
CA VAL A 134 -10.33 1.72 14.98
C VAL A 134 -11.14 2.72 15.81
N ILE A 135 -12.47 2.69 15.73
CA ILE A 135 -13.34 3.60 16.51
C ILE A 135 -13.14 3.38 18.00
N ALA A 136 -13.04 2.11 18.46
CA ALA A 136 -12.83 1.79 19.86
C ALA A 136 -11.50 2.37 20.41
N GLU A 137 -10.44 2.38 19.62
CA GLU A 137 -9.19 3.04 20.01
C GLU A 137 -9.28 4.58 19.95
N MET A 138 -10.00 5.12 18.98
CA MET A 138 -10.17 6.57 18.81
C MET A 138 -10.97 7.22 19.94
N VAL A 139 -12.04 6.58 20.40
CA VAL A 139 -12.88 7.13 21.51
C VAL A 139 -12.14 7.19 22.83
N ARG A 140 -11.03 6.45 22.99
CA ARG A 140 -10.13 6.56 24.14
C ARG A 140 -9.29 7.85 24.15
N ALA A 141 -9.42 8.68 23.11
CA ALA A 141 -8.67 9.94 22.92
C ALA A 141 -7.14 9.76 23.12
N PRO A 142 -6.49 8.89 22.32
CA PRO A 142 -5.06 8.65 22.44
C PRO A 142 -4.26 9.89 22.05
N GLN A 143 -3.08 10.06 22.67
CA GLN A 143 -2.06 11.04 22.25
C GLN A 143 -1.06 10.41 21.28
N LEU A 144 -0.89 9.08 21.37
CA LEU A 144 -0.13 8.27 20.42
C LEU A 144 -0.94 7.03 20.07
N LEU A 145 -1.17 6.81 18.79
CA LEU A 145 -1.89 5.63 18.29
C LEU A 145 -0.94 4.76 17.46
N LEU A 146 -0.83 3.50 17.84
CA LEU A 146 -0.06 2.50 17.12
C LEU A 146 -1.04 1.61 16.32
N LEU A 147 -0.84 1.52 15.00
CA LEU A 147 -1.75 0.86 14.07
C LEU A 147 -0.99 -0.24 13.29
N ASP A 148 -1.31 -1.51 13.55
CA ASP A 148 -0.68 -2.63 12.85
C ASP A 148 -1.60 -3.14 11.74
N GLU A 149 -1.22 -2.87 10.47
CA GLU A 149 -1.96 -3.22 9.23
C GLU A 149 -3.45 -2.84 9.29
N PRO A 150 -3.80 -1.56 9.53
CA PRO A 150 -5.20 -1.15 9.68
C PRO A 150 -5.99 -1.19 8.36
N THR A 151 -5.31 -1.22 7.22
CA THR A 151 -5.92 -1.25 5.89
C THR A 151 -6.33 -2.65 5.46
N ASN A 152 -5.81 -3.71 6.10
CA ASN A 152 -6.14 -5.08 5.76
C ASN A 152 -7.63 -5.38 5.96
N HIS A 153 -8.23 -6.09 5.01
CA HIS A 153 -9.66 -6.44 4.96
C HIS A 153 -10.62 -5.25 4.75
N LEU A 154 -10.13 -4.00 4.71
CA LEU A 154 -10.94 -2.86 4.31
C LEU A 154 -11.13 -2.88 2.80
N ASP A 155 -12.34 -2.56 2.37
CA ASP A 155 -12.56 -2.18 0.98
C ASP A 155 -12.08 -0.74 0.74
N LEU A 156 -12.05 -0.34 -0.52
CA LEU A 156 -11.54 0.97 -0.90
C LEU A 156 -12.24 2.13 -0.17
N GLU A 157 -13.56 2.02 0.09
CA GLU A 157 -14.28 3.03 0.89
C GLU A 157 -13.82 3.05 2.34
N GLY A 158 -13.50 1.87 2.89
CA GLY A 158 -12.94 1.74 4.22
C GLY A 158 -11.56 2.37 4.35
N VAL A 159 -10.71 2.17 3.35
CA VAL A 159 -9.38 2.79 3.30
C VAL A 159 -9.51 4.31 3.21
N LEU A 160 -10.34 4.84 2.29
CA LEU A 160 -10.59 6.28 2.14
C LEU A 160 -11.22 6.92 3.40
N TRP A 161 -12.04 6.18 4.12
CA TRP A 161 -12.57 6.61 5.43
C TRP A 161 -11.45 6.73 6.47
N LEU A 162 -10.58 5.72 6.56
CA LEU A 162 -9.45 5.70 7.49
C LEU A 162 -8.43 6.79 7.16
N GLU A 163 -8.15 7.04 5.89
CA GLU A 163 -7.30 8.15 5.44
C GLU A 163 -7.84 9.50 5.95
N ARG A 164 -9.13 9.78 5.69
CA ARG A 164 -9.75 11.03 6.14
C ARG A 164 -9.70 11.18 7.66
N LEU A 165 -9.88 10.07 8.39
CA LEU A 165 -9.81 10.05 9.84
C LEU A 165 -8.40 10.42 10.33
N LEU A 166 -7.35 9.79 9.78
CA LEU A 166 -5.96 9.99 10.19
C LEU A 166 -5.35 11.29 9.65
N ALA A 167 -5.72 11.72 8.44
CA ALA A 167 -5.26 12.99 7.88
C ALA A 167 -5.69 14.20 8.73
N ASN A 168 -6.88 14.11 9.37
CA ASN A 168 -7.40 15.13 10.27
C ASN A 168 -7.03 14.90 11.75
N ALA A 169 -6.24 13.87 12.06
CA ALA A 169 -5.86 13.56 13.44
C ALA A 169 -4.95 14.64 14.03
N ARG A 170 -5.22 15.00 15.30
CA ARG A 170 -4.43 15.94 16.10
C ARG A 170 -3.58 15.22 17.15
N PHE A 171 -3.20 14.01 16.88
CA PHE A 171 -2.37 13.15 17.72
C PHE A 171 -1.32 12.46 16.85
N ALA A 172 -0.21 12.06 17.49
CA ALA A 172 0.83 11.30 16.81
C ALA A 172 0.38 9.86 16.54
N PHE A 173 0.84 9.28 15.45
CA PHE A 173 0.61 7.87 15.21
C PHE A 173 1.80 7.19 14.50
N VAL A 174 1.89 5.87 14.72
CA VAL A 174 2.76 4.98 13.95
C VAL A 174 1.87 3.96 13.27
N VAL A 175 1.97 3.85 11.96
CA VAL A 175 1.18 2.91 11.18
C VAL A 175 2.07 1.97 10.38
N VAL A 176 1.87 0.67 10.54
CA VAL A 176 2.39 -0.34 9.64
C VAL A 176 1.38 -0.54 8.52
N SER A 177 1.79 -0.35 7.28
CA SER A 177 0.92 -0.65 6.13
C SER A 177 1.76 -1.00 4.90
N HIS A 178 1.17 -1.80 4.02
CA HIS A 178 1.68 -2.08 2.68
C HIS A 178 0.95 -1.29 1.59
N ASP A 179 -0.09 -0.52 1.97
CA ASP A 179 -0.80 0.39 1.06
C ASP A 179 0.00 1.70 0.90
N ARG A 180 0.64 1.82 -0.25
CA ARG A 180 1.53 2.95 -0.59
C ARG A 180 0.77 4.27 -0.71
N ALA A 181 -0.43 4.24 -1.29
CA ALA A 181 -1.27 5.42 -1.45
C ALA A 181 -1.81 5.91 -0.10
N PHE A 182 -2.16 4.98 0.79
CA PHE A 182 -2.52 5.31 2.16
C PHE A 182 -1.35 5.94 2.92
N LEU A 183 -0.15 5.37 2.83
CA LEU A 183 1.05 5.94 3.46
C LEU A 183 1.37 7.34 2.94
N GLU A 184 1.25 7.57 1.62
CA GLU A 184 1.42 8.88 1.01
C GLU A 184 0.42 9.92 1.55
N ALA A 185 -0.84 9.50 1.75
CA ALA A 185 -1.90 10.39 2.20
C ALA A 185 -1.81 10.77 3.70
N VAL A 186 -1.27 9.88 4.55
CA VAL A 186 -1.37 10.06 6.00
C VAL A 186 -0.03 10.29 6.72
N ALA A 187 1.10 9.80 6.17
CA ALA A 187 2.40 9.86 6.83
C ALA A 187 3.16 11.14 6.44
N ASN A 188 3.88 11.72 7.43
CA ASN A 188 4.85 12.79 7.20
C ASN A 188 6.30 12.35 7.46
N ARG A 189 6.48 11.09 7.85
CA ARG A 189 7.77 10.43 8.00
C ARG A 189 7.62 8.94 7.72
N ILE A 190 8.52 8.38 6.91
CA ILE A 190 8.58 6.94 6.62
C ILE A 190 9.84 6.36 7.26
N VAL A 191 9.68 5.21 7.91
CA VAL A 191 10.78 4.40 8.47
C VAL A 191 10.72 3.01 7.86
N GLU A 192 11.78 2.63 7.15
CA GLU A 192 11.94 1.26 6.63
C GLU A 192 12.83 0.45 7.57
N ILE A 193 12.32 -0.68 8.07
CA ILE A 193 13.13 -1.69 8.76
C ILE A 193 13.61 -2.68 7.72
N ASN A 194 14.92 -2.67 7.46
CA ASN A 194 15.49 -3.57 6.47
C ASN A 194 16.99 -3.82 6.78
N PRO A 195 17.45 -5.07 6.88
CA PRO A 195 18.85 -5.41 7.15
C PRO A 195 19.84 -4.86 6.10
N ARG A 196 19.36 -4.44 4.93
CA ARG A 196 20.22 -3.79 3.91
C ARG A 196 20.77 -2.44 4.35
N HIS A 197 20.11 -1.75 5.26
CA HIS A 197 20.55 -0.46 5.77
C HIS A 197 21.64 -0.65 6.85
N PRO A 198 22.63 0.25 6.94
CA PRO A 198 23.76 0.11 7.87
C PRO A 198 23.34 -0.09 9.33
N ASN A 199 22.23 0.55 9.75
CA ASN A 199 21.71 0.48 11.12
C ASN A 199 20.42 -0.36 11.19
N GLY A 200 20.16 -1.26 10.23
CA GLY A 200 18.95 -2.05 10.16
C GLY A 200 17.68 -1.27 9.82
N HIS A 201 17.75 0.05 9.66
CA HIS A 201 16.63 0.90 9.32
C HIS A 201 17.05 2.12 8.48
N PHE A 202 16.10 2.68 7.73
CA PHE A 202 16.24 3.92 6.97
C PHE A 202 15.09 4.85 7.30
N ARG A 203 15.37 6.14 7.50
CA ARG A 203 14.38 7.18 7.84
C ARG A 203 14.32 8.21 6.72
N SER A 204 13.13 8.59 6.33
CA SER A 204 12.88 9.67 5.37
C SER A 204 11.80 10.59 5.93
N ILE A 205 12.03 11.89 5.89
CA ILE A 205 11.00 12.91 6.15
C ILE A 205 10.19 13.08 4.86
N GLY A 206 8.91 13.32 4.99
CA GLY A 206 7.96 13.42 3.88
C GLY A 206 7.08 12.18 3.73
N GLY A 207 6.31 12.14 2.64
CA GLY A 207 5.42 11.06 2.28
C GLY A 207 6.15 9.84 1.70
N TYR A 208 5.39 8.91 1.17
CA TYR A 208 5.95 7.70 0.55
C TYR A 208 6.72 8.00 -0.73
N ASN A 209 6.31 9.00 -1.52
CA ASN A 209 7.01 9.41 -2.74
C ASN A 209 8.39 10.01 -2.41
N ASP A 210 8.48 10.87 -1.38
CA ASP A 210 9.76 11.41 -0.91
C ASP A 210 10.68 10.29 -0.40
N PHE A 211 10.11 9.31 0.30
CA PHE A 211 10.85 8.11 0.73
C PHE A 211 11.45 7.36 -0.46
N LEU A 212 10.71 7.15 -1.56
CA LEU A 212 11.23 6.46 -2.74
C LEU A 212 12.45 7.18 -3.31
N VAL A 213 12.37 8.50 -3.49
CA VAL A 213 13.49 9.32 -3.99
C VAL A 213 14.70 9.21 -3.06
N ASN A 214 14.50 9.39 -1.76
CA ASN A 214 15.58 9.33 -0.77
C ASN A 214 16.18 7.92 -0.65
N ARG A 215 15.35 6.86 -0.75
CA ARG A 215 15.80 5.47 -0.78
C ARG A 215 16.70 5.20 -1.98
N ASP A 216 16.30 5.64 -3.17
CA ASP A 216 17.04 5.39 -4.40
C ASP A 216 18.39 6.13 -4.39
N LEU A 217 18.44 7.35 -3.86
CA LEU A 217 19.67 8.08 -3.63
C LEU A 217 20.59 7.35 -2.63
N ALA A 218 20.04 6.84 -1.53
CA ALA A 218 20.82 6.09 -0.54
C ALA A 218 21.38 4.78 -1.13
N ILE A 219 20.59 4.06 -1.94
CA ILE A 219 21.03 2.83 -2.63
C ILE A 219 22.18 3.16 -3.61
N ALA A 220 22.02 4.19 -4.44
CA ALA A 220 23.06 4.61 -5.37
C ALA A 220 24.36 5.00 -4.65
N ALA A 221 24.26 5.67 -3.51
CA ALA A 221 25.42 6.00 -2.67
C ALA A 221 26.12 4.75 -2.11
N MET A 222 25.35 3.73 -1.67
CA MET A 222 25.89 2.45 -1.19
C MET A 222 26.57 1.66 -2.31
N GLU A 223 25.99 1.62 -3.51
CA GLU A 223 26.61 0.97 -4.67
C GLU A 223 27.93 1.64 -5.07
N LYS A 224 27.95 2.98 -5.07
CA LYS A 224 29.17 3.74 -5.32
C LYS A 224 30.24 3.46 -4.26
N LYS A 225 29.84 3.41 -2.97
CA LYS A 225 30.75 3.04 -1.86
C LYS A 225 31.32 1.63 -2.08
N GLN A 226 30.49 0.66 -2.45
CA GLN A 226 30.94 -0.71 -2.76
C GLN A 226 31.97 -0.73 -3.89
N ALA A 227 31.72 -0.02 -4.99
CA ALA A 227 32.66 0.05 -6.12
C ALA A 227 34.01 0.66 -5.73
N VAL A 228 34.00 1.71 -4.90
CA VAL A 228 35.22 2.34 -4.37
C VAL A 228 36.00 1.35 -3.48
N LEU A 229 35.32 0.71 -2.53
CA LEU A 229 35.95 -0.29 -1.64
C LEU A 229 36.51 -1.47 -2.43
N GLN A 230 35.76 -1.98 -3.41
CA GLN A 230 36.22 -3.07 -4.29
C GLN A 230 37.53 -2.72 -5.00
N ASN A 231 37.64 -1.50 -5.55
CA ASN A 231 38.85 -1.04 -6.20
C ASN A 231 40.03 -0.91 -5.22
N GLN A 232 39.76 -0.45 -3.98
CA GLN A 232 40.79 -0.35 -2.94
C GLN A 232 41.28 -1.74 -2.50
N VAL A 233 40.35 -2.66 -2.19
CA VAL A 233 40.66 -4.04 -1.80
C VAL A 233 41.45 -4.76 -2.92
N THR A 234 41.07 -4.57 -4.18
CA THR A 234 41.80 -5.16 -5.31
C THR A 234 43.26 -4.68 -5.35
N LYS A 235 43.51 -3.35 -5.22
CA LYS A 235 44.87 -2.78 -5.19
C LYS A 235 45.66 -3.28 -3.99
N GLU A 236 45.07 -3.39 -2.82
CA GLU A 236 45.73 -3.87 -1.61
C GLU A 236 46.04 -5.36 -1.68
N THR A 237 45.11 -6.17 -2.24
CA THR A 237 45.34 -7.60 -2.48
C THR A 237 46.49 -7.84 -3.47
N GLU A 238 46.57 -7.04 -4.54
CA GLU A 238 47.70 -7.10 -5.47
C GLU A 238 49.02 -6.72 -4.80
N TRP A 239 49.00 -5.69 -3.93
CA TRP A 239 50.17 -5.29 -3.17
C TRP A 239 50.61 -6.40 -2.20
N LEU A 240 49.71 -7.03 -1.48
CA LEU A 240 49.98 -8.18 -0.60
C LEU A 240 50.60 -9.36 -1.36
N ARG A 241 50.10 -9.67 -2.56
CA ARG A 241 50.63 -10.75 -3.42
C ARG A 241 52.07 -10.50 -3.90
N ARG A 242 52.47 -9.22 -4.06
CA ARG A 242 53.84 -8.86 -4.47
C ARG A 242 54.84 -8.96 -3.33
N GLY A 243 54.42 -9.24 -2.12
CA GLY A 243 55.27 -9.37 -0.92
C GLY A 243 55.83 -8.04 -0.41
N PRO A 244 55.54 -7.63 0.83
CA PRO A 244 56.06 -6.39 1.39
C PRO A 244 57.57 -6.51 1.67
N LYS A 245 58.38 -5.68 1.01
CA LYS A 245 59.80 -5.55 1.32
C LYS A 245 60.00 -4.81 2.65
N ALA A 246 60.59 -5.53 3.62
CA ALA A 246 61.33 -5.12 4.81
C ALA A 246 61.06 -3.75 5.47
N GLN A 247 59.91 -3.61 6.16
CA GLN A 247 59.77 -2.78 7.37
C GLN A 247 58.58 -3.36 8.18
N MET A 248 58.84 -4.29 9.06
CA MET A 248 57.81 -5.13 9.73
C MET A 248 56.65 -4.36 10.40
N LYS A 249 56.88 -3.27 11.13
CA LYS A 249 55.80 -2.52 11.82
C LYS A 249 54.85 -1.77 10.88
N LYS A 250 55.36 -1.13 9.80
CA LYS A 250 54.53 -0.45 8.79
C LYS A 250 53.77 -1.46 7.90
N ALA A 251 54.35 -2.64 7.66
CA ALA A 251 53.72 -3.70 6.91
C ALA A 251 52.53 -4.31 7.70
N GLN A 252 52.68 -4.52 9.00
CA GLN A 252 51.60 -5.09 9.85
C GLN A 252 50.39 -4.16 9.91
N SER A 253 50.56 -2.87 10.23
CA SER A 253 49.46 -1.90 10.25
C SER A 253 48.72 -1.80 8.89
N ARG A 254 49.44 -1.98 7.78
CA ARG A 254 48.81 -1.94 6.45
C ARG A 254 48.08 -3.24 6.11
N ILE A 255 48.52 -4.38 6.64
CA ILE A 255 47.80 -5.66 6.56
C ILE A 255 46.52 -5.56 7.36
N ASP A 256 46.56 -5.02 8.59
CA ASP A 256 45.37 -4.86 9.44
C ASP A 256 44.31 -3.97 8.74
N VAL A 257 44.72 -2.82 8.17
CA VAL A 257 43.84 -1.95 7.38
C VAL A 257 43.28 -2.67 6.15
N ALA A 258 44.03 -3.54 5.49
CA ALA A 258 43.55 -4.29 4.33
C ALA A 258 42.51 -5.35 4.75
N LEU A 259 42.71 -5.99 5.90
CA LEU A 259 41.74 -6.93 6.46
C LEU A 259 40.42 -6.24 6.89
N ASP A 260 40.53 -5.09 7.55
CA ASP A 260 39.34 -4.29 7.94
C ASP A 260 38.53 -3.87 6.70
N ARG A 261 39.20 -3.43 5.64
CA ARG A 261 38.53 -3.08 4.37
C ARG A 261 37.91 -4.27 3.66
N GLN A 262 38.55 -5.47 3.73
CA GLN A 262 37.93 -6.68 3.20
C GLN A 262 36.65 -7.04 3.97
N GLN A 263 36.63 -6.91 5.30
CA GLN A 263 35.45 -7.11 6.10
C GLN A 263 34.37 -6.08 5.78
N GLU A 264 34.71 -4.78 5.70
CA GLU A 264 33.78 -3.73 5.30
C GLU A 264 33.19 -3.98 3.89
N LEU A 265 34.02 -4.39 2.92
CA LEU A 265 33.55 -4.75 1.58
C LEU A 265 32.60 -5.95 1.62
N ALA A 266 32.91 -6.98 2.40
CA ALA A 266 32.05 -8.14 2.55
C ALA A 266 30.68 -7.76 3.12
N GLU A 267 30.64 -6.91 4.14
CA GLU A 267 29.40 -6.40 4.73
C GLU A 267 28.60 -5.55 3.75
N VAL A 268 29.23 -4.57 3.06
CA VAL A 268 28.55 -3.72 2.08
C VAL A 268 28.04 -4.56 0.90
N SER A 269 28.83 -5.52 0.43
CA SER A 269 28.44 -6.43 -0.64
C SER A 269 27.26 -7.32 -0.23
N TRP A 270 27.25 -7.83 1.01
CA TRP A 270 26.14 -8.58 1.55
C TRP A 270 24.85 -7.73 1.62
N ARG A 271 24.94 -6.51 2.15
CA ARG A 271 23.80 -5.57 2.21
C ARG A 271 23.26 -5.26 0.81
N ASN A 272 24.11 -4.95 -0.15
CA ASN A 272 23.70 -4.66 -1.53
C ASN A 272 23.12 -5.90 -2.25
N SER A 273 23.54 -7.11 -1.87
CA SER A 273 22.98 -8.36 -2.43
C SER A 273 21.53 -8.61 -1.98
N GLN A 274 21.10 -8.05 -0.84
CA GLN A 274 19.72 -8.12 -0.36
C GLN A 274 18.75 -7.27 -1.22
N THR A 275 19.29 -6.34 -2.01
CA THR A 275 18.51 -5.43 -2.87
C THR A 275 18.13 -6.06 -4.21
N LYS A 276 18.82 -7.12 -4.63
CA LYS A 276 18.57 -7.77 -5.92
C LYS A 276 17.41 -8.73 -5.83
N THR A 277 16.19 -8.19 -5.89
CA THR A 277 14.99 -8.97 -6.25
C THR A 277 15.17 -9.46 -7.69
N ALA A 278 15.21 -10.76 -7.89
CA ALA A 278 15.29 -11.31 -9.24
C ALA A 278 13.97 -11.03 -9.95
N GLY A 279 14.04 -10.53 -11.18
CA GLY A 279 12.86 -10.22 -11.99
C GLY A 279 11.90 -11.40 -12.10
N ILE A 280 10.64 -11.13 -11.79
CA ILE A 280 9.51 -12.01 -12.04
C ILE A 280 9.16 -11.84 -13.52
N ASP A 281 8.85 -12.93 -14.23
CA ASP A 281 8.58 -12.88 -15.64
C ASP A 281 7.61 -14.01 -16.03
N PHE A 282 6.41 -13.66 -16.49
CA PHE A 282 5.40 -14.64 -16.91
C PHE A 282 5.66 -15.13 -18.34
N THR A 283 5.24 -16.35 -18.61
CA THR A 283 5.40 -16.97 -19.92
C THR A 283 4.06 -17.05 -20.64
N THR A 284 4.02 -16.69 -21.95
CA THR A 284 2.84 -16.87 -22.81
C THR A 284 2.93 -18.12 -23.65
N SER A 285 1.78 -18.54 -24.20
CA SER A 285 1.70 -19.61 -25.19
C SER A 285 2.16 -19.20 -26.59
N GLY A 286 2.53 -17.92 -26.81
CA GLY A 286 2.90 -17.41 -28.14
C GLY A 286 1.73 -17.20 -29.10
N ARG A 287 0.52 -17.08 -28.57
CA ARG A 287 -0.71 -16.93 -29.37
C ARG A 287 -0.77 -15.60 -30.12
N ARG A 288 -1.32 -15.61 -31.36
CA ARG A 288 -1.47 -14.43 -32.23
C ARG A 288 -2.93 -13.95 -32.40
N SER A 289 -3.92 -14.56 -31.70
CA SER A 289 -5.33 -14.11 -31.83
C SER A 289 -5.53 -12.75 -31.15
N SER A 290 -6.24 -11.85 -31.84
CA SER A 290 -6.54 -10.49 -31.34
C SER A 290 -7.49 -10.47 -30.13
N ASP A 291 -8.42 -11.42 -30.08
CA ASP A 291 -9.45 -11.50 -29.05
C ASP A 291 -9.29 -12.77 -28.24
N LEU A 292 -9.14 -12.63 -26.93
CA LEU A 292 -9.07 -13.73 -25.97
C LEU A 292 -10.43 -13.98 -25.32
N ILE A 293 -11.12 -12.90 -24.94
CA ILE A 293 -12.48 -12.93 -24.38
C ILE A 293 -13.28 -11.77 -25.00
N VAL A 294 -14.49 -12.08 -25.44
CA VAL A 294 -15.48 -11.10 -25.90
C VAL A 294 -16.82 -11.41 -25.25
N SER A 295 -17.43 -10.44 -24.61
CA SER A 295 -18.78 -10.55 -24.05
C SER A 295 -19.68 -9.44 -24.53
N GLU A 296 -20.96 -9.78 -24.75
CA GLU A 296 -22.03 -8.86 -25.09
C GLU A 296 -23.18 -9.10 -24.10
N ASP A 297 -23.67 -8.02 -23.48
CA ASP A 297 -24.76 -8.03 -22.49
C ASP A 297 -24.60 -9.10 -21.39
N LEU A 298 -23.37 -9.29 -20.91
CA LEU A 298 -23.03 -10.31 -19.93
C LEU A 298 -23.81 -10.11 -18.64
N ARG A 299 -24.67 -11.10 -18.31
CA ARG A 299 -25.41 -11.14 -17.06
C ARG A 299 -24.85 -12.21 -16.12
N VAL A 300 -24.65 -11.82 -14.86
CA VAL A 300 -24.12 -12.71 -13.82
C VAL A 300 -25.07 -12.70 -12.62
N ASP A 301 -25.64 -13.86 -12.30
CA ASP A 301 -26.51 -14.09 -11.15
C ASP A 301 -25.82 -15.04 -10.17
N VAL A 302 -26.08 -14.86 -8.86
CA VAL A 302 -25.60 -15.74 -7.79
C VAL A 302 -26.78 -16.28 -7.02
N PRO A 303 -26.86 -17.59 -6.73
CA PRO A 303 -27.92 -18.17 -5.92
C PRO A 303 -27.82 -17.66 -4.48
N LEU A 304 -28.99 -17.34 -3.89
CA LEU A 304 -29.10 -16.98 -2.48
C LEU A 304 -29.39 -18.23 -1.63
N ALA A 305 -28.87 -18.28 -0.41
CA ALA A 305 -29.04 -19.41 0.52
C ALA A 305 -30.49 -19.73 0.91
N GLY A 306 -31.44 -18.83 0.60
CA GLY A 306 -32.88 -18.99 0.88
C GLY A 306 -33.74 -19.28 -0.36
N GLY A 307 -33.16 -19.62 -1.51
CA GLY A 307 -33.88 -19.74 -2.78
C GLY A 307 -34.02 -18.37 -3.48
N GLY A 308 -33.86 -18.35 -4.80
CA GLY A 308 -33.81 -17.14 -5.61
C GLY A 308 -32.38 -16.79 -6.03
N GLY A 309 -32.22 -15.84 -6.92
CA GLY A 309 -30.93 -15.35 -7.41
C GLY A 309 -30.78 -13.84 -7.21
N ARG A 310 -29.58 -13.39 -6.86
CA ARG A 310 -29.21 -11.98 -6.88
C ARG A 310 -28.43 -11.70 -8.16
N THR A 311 -28.90 -10.75 -8.96
CA THR A 311 -28.15 -10.28 -10.12
C THR A 311 -27.03 -9.36 -9.66
N LEU A 312 -25.78 -9.76 -9.91
CA LEU A 312 -24.58 -8.98 -9.61
C LEU A 312 -24.19 -8.07 -10.77
N ILE A 313 -24.40 -8.53 -12.01
CA ILE A 313 -24.12 -7.77 -13.23
C ILE A 313 -25.31 -7.98 -14.17
N LYS A 314 -25.92 -6.90 -14.65
CA LYS A 314 -27.10 -6.94 -15.55
C LYS A 314 -26.73 -6.97 -17.02
N ALA A 315 -25.72 -6.18 -17.39
CA ALA A 315 -25.17 -6.11 -18.74
C ALA A 315 -23.75 -5.58 -18.65
N ALA A 316 -22.77 -6.36 -19.09
CA ALA A 316 -21.40 -5.91 -19.23
C ALA A 316 -20.88 -6.26 -20.62
N VAL A 317 -20.20 -5.32 -21.24
CA VAL A 317 -19.48 -5.51 -22.50
C VAL A 317 -18.00 -5.53 -22.18
N LEU A 318 -17.33 -6.64 -22.49
CA LEU A 318 -15.91 -6.84 -22.25
C LEU A 318 -15.25 -7.32 -23.52
N GLN A 319 -14.14 -6.71 -23.88
CA GLN A 319 -13.24 -7.19 -24.92
C GLN A 319 -11.83 -7.18 -24.37
N LEU A 320 -11.20 -8.34 -24.33
CA LEU A 320 -9.85 -8.55 -23.84
C LEU A 320 -9.01 -9.21 -24.92
N GLY A 321 -7.94 -8.54 -25.29
CA GLY A 321 -6.90 -9.02 -26.21
C GLY A 321 -5.54 -9.08 -25.52
N PRO A 322 -4.52 -9.68 -26.18
CA PRO A 322 -3.15 -9.66 -25.69
C PRO A 322 -2.67 -8.23 -25.43
N GLY A 323 -2.02 -8.02 -24.28
CA GLY A 323 -1.58 -6.69 -23.86
C GLY A 323 -2.62 -5.89 -23.07
N ASP A 324 -3.90 -6.28 -23.06
CA ASP A 324 -4.91 -5.58 -22.25
C ASP A 324 -4.70 -5.82 -20.76
N ARG A 325 -4.91 -4.75 -19.96
CA ARG A 325 -4.81 -4.73 -18.50
C ARG A 325 -6.10 -4.14 -17.94
N LEU A 326 -7.02 -5.01 -17.53
CA LEU A 326 -8.31 -4.62 -16.97
C LEU A 326 -8.28 -4.64 -15.44
N GLY A 327 -8.40 -3.49 -14.81
CA GLY A 327 -8.64 -3.38 -13.36
C GLY A 327 -10.13 -3.46 -13.04
N LEU A 328 -10.50 -4.27 -12.05
CA LEU A 328 -11.87 -4.38 -11.54
C LEU A 328 -12.00 -3.66 -10.21
N LEU A 329 -12.89 -2.68 -10.15
CA LEU A 329 -13.21 -1.88 -8.98
C LEU A 329 -14.60 -2.19 -8.44
N GLY A 330 -14.83 -1.93 -7.16
CA GLY A 330 -16.13 -2.04 -6.52
C GLY A 330 -16.04 -2.46 -5.06
N ARG A 331 -17.14 -2.26 -4.34
CA ARG A 331 -17.27 -2.62 -2.91
C ARG A 331 -17.11 -4.13 -2.70
N ASN A 332 -16.84 -4.53 -1.45
CA ASN A 332 -16.87 -5.95 -1.11
C ASN A 332 -18.28 -6.52 -1.35
N GLY A 333 -18.36 -7.69 -1.99
CA GLY A 333 -19.64 -8.30 -2.39
C GLY A 333 -20.28 -7.73 -3.66
N SER A 334 -19.60 -6.83 -4.42
CA SER A 334 -20.10 -6.31 -5.70
C SER A 334 -20.04 -7.31 -6.86
N GLY A 335 -19.36 -8.45 -6.69
CA GLY A 335 -19.28 -9.50 -7.71
C GLY A 335 -17.94 -9.59 -8.43
N LYS A 336 -16.88 -8.89 -7.99
CA LYS A 336 -15.54 -8.91 -8.62
C LYS A 336 -15.01 -10.34 -8.78
N SER A 337 -14.88 -11.10 -7.70
CA SER A 337 -14.40 -12.49 -7.73
C SER A 337 -15.34 -13.42 -8.50
N THR A 338 -16.65 -13.15 -8.48
CA THR A 338 -17.62 -13.91 -9.28
C THR A 338 -17.39 -13.67 -10.77
N LEU A 339 -17.16 -12.43 -11.19
CA LEU A 339 -16.81 -12.12 -12.58
C LEU A 339 -15.53 -12.84 -13.01
N LEU A 340 -14.49 -12.88 -12.16
CA LEU A 340 -13.27 -13.64 -12.45
C LEU A 340 -13.56 -15.13 -12.65
N LYS A 341 -14.43 -15.74 -11.82
CA LYS A 341 -14.86 -17.15 -11.97
C LYS A 341 -15.64 -17.38 -13.26
N VAL A 342 -16.48 -16.42 -13.68
CA VAL A 342 -17.19 -16.48 -14.98
C VAL A 342 -16.19 -16.40 -16.12
N LEU A 343 -15.22 -15.49 -16.08
CA LEU A 343 -14.17 -15.36 -17.09
C LEU A 343 -13.28 -16.60 -17.12
N ASN A 344 -13.06 -17.28 -15.99
CA ASN A 344 -12.36 -18.55 -15.92
C ASN A 344 -13.18 -19.75 -16.43
N GLY A 345 -14.51 -19.59 -16.55
CA GLY A 345 -15.44 -20.63 -16.99
C GLY A 345 -15.88 -21.59 -15.87
N GLU A 346 -15.68 -21.23 -14.61
CA GLU A 346 -16.12 -22.00 -13.44
C GLU A 346 -17.60 -21.75 -13.13
N VAL A 347 -18.11 -20.56 -13.46
CA VAL A 347 -19.50 -20.18 -13.27
C VAL A 347 -20.11 -19.88 -14.63
N PRO A 348 -21.26 -20.49 -14.96
CA PRO A 348 -21.95 -20.20 -16.21
C PRO A 348 -22.52 -18.77 -16.22
N VAL A 349 -22.66 -18.20 -17.41
CA VAL A 349 -23.36 -16.92 -17.60
C VAL A 349 -24.85 -17.10 -17.42
N ALA A 350 -25.53 -16.15 -16.75
CA ALA A 350 -26.97 -16.17 -16.56
C ALA A 350 -27.73 -15.58 -17.78
N GLY A 351 -27.04 -14.79 -18.60
CA GLY A 351 -27.60 -14.19 -19.82
C GLY A 351 -26.51 -13.48 -20.62
N GLY A 352 -26.84 -13.08 -21.85
CA GLY A 352 -25.88 -12.53 -22.78
C GLY A 352 -24.97 -13.57 -23.41
N THR A 353 -23.87 -13.15 -24.00
CA THR A 353 -22.88 -14.03 -24.64
C THR A 353 -21.49 -13.82 -24.04
N LEU A 354 -20.76 -14.93 -23.86
CA LEU A 354 -19.36 -14.91 -23.49
C LEU A 354 -18.58 -15.86 -24.41
N LYS A 355 -17.83 -15.30 -25.34
CA LYS A 355 -16.98 -16.05 -26.28
C LYS A 355 -15.55 -16.06 -25.72
N ARG A 356 -14.99 -17.25 -25.57
CA ARG A 356 -13.61 -17.49 -25.17
C ARG A 356 -12.84 -18.06 -26.33
N ALA A 357 -11.63 -17.59 -26.56
CA ALA A 357 -10.80 -18.13 -27.61
C ALA A 357 -10.56 -19.64 -27.42
N PRO A 358 -10.57 -20.46 -28.50
CA PRO A 358 -10.32 -21.89 -28.40
C PRO A 358 -8.97 -22.16 -27.71
N SER A 359 -8.90 -23.14 -26.82
CA SER A 359 -7.66 -23.52 -26.08
C SER A 359 -7.00 -22.36 -25.33
N LEU A 360 -7.78 -21.38 -24.85
CA LEU A 360 -7.29 -20.28 -24.00
C LEU A 360 -6.69 -20.83 -22.71
N ARG A 361 -5.42 -20.53 -22.46
CA ARG A 361 -4.73 -20.90 -21.22
C ARG A 361 -4.91 -19.79 -20.19
N THR A 362 -5.76 -20.04 -19.20
CA THR A 362 -6.02 -19.11 -18.11
C THR A 362 -5.26 -19.55 -16.87
N VAL A 363 -4.60 -18.62 -16.21
CA VAL A 363 -4.01 -18.80 -14.89
C VAL A 363 -4.74 -17.90 -13.91
N TYR A 364 -5.33 -18.51 -12.86
CA TYR A 364 -6.14 -17.81 -11.87
C TYR A 364 -5.43 -17.83 -10.51
N PHE A 365 -5.05 -16.64 -10.04
CA PHE A 365 -4.58 -16.41 -8.68
C PHE A 365 -5.80 -16.12 -7.79
N ARG A 366 -6.10 -17.04 -6.86
CA ARG A 366 -7.23 -16.94 -5.94
C ARG A 366 -6.79 -16.36 -4.60
N GLN A 367 -7.65 -15.56 -4.01
CA GLN A 367 -7.44 -14.98 -2.69
C GLN A 367 -7.33 -16.04 -1.57
N ASP A 368 -8.05 -17.17 -1.70
CA ASP A 368 -8.20 -18.18 -0.64
C ASP A 368 -7.01 -19.12 -0.47
N ARG A 369 -5.97 -19.03 -1.33
CA ARG A 369 -4.77 -19.91 -1.31
C ARG A 369 -5.05 -21.41 -1.23
N ALA A 370 -6.30 -21.82 -1.50
CA ALA A 370 -6.75 -23.20 -1.43
C ALA A 370 -5.95 -24.18 -2.33
N SER A 371 -5.16 -23.64 -3.26
CA SER A 371 -4.32 -24.43 -4.16
C SER A 371 -3.00 -24.90 -3.52
N LEU A 372 -2.61 -24.37 -2.36
CA LEU A 372 -1.40 -24.78 -1.65
C LEU A 372 -1.72 -25.94 -0.69
N ASP A 373 -1.00 -27.03 -0.81
CA ASP A 373 -1.07 -28.17 0.12
C ASP A 373 -0.21 -27.84 1.36
N PRO A 374 -0.82 -27.64 2.54
CA PRO A 374 -0.11 -27.21 3.74
C PRO A 374 0.82 -28.29 4.29
N THR A 375 0.71 -29.54 3.85
CA THR A 375 1.52 -30.67 4.35
C THR A 375 2.80 -30.89 3.57
N LYS A 376 2.91 -30.33 2.36
CA LYS A 376 4.11 -30.45 1.51
C LYS A 376 5.21 -29.50 1.94
N THR A 377 6.45 -29.87 1.61
CA THR A 377 7.57 -28.95 1.73
C THR A 377 7.55 -27.92 0.59
N LEU A 378 8.19 -26.77 0.81
CA LEU A 378 8.34 -25.74 -0.22
C LEU A 378 9.01 -26.30 -1.48
N ARG A 379 10.07 -27.12 -1.31
CA ARG A 379 10.74 -27.84 -2.41
C ARG A 379 9.76 -28.68 -3.24
N ASN A 380 9.00 -29.55 -2.57
CA ASN A 380 8.05 -30.44 -3.26
C ASN A 380 6.90 -29.68 -3.90
N THR A 381 6.55 -28.54 -3.38
CA THR A 381 5.50 -27.66 -3.94
C THR A 381 5.98 -26.96 -5.20
N LEU A 382 7.25 -26.53 -5.25
CA LEU A 382 7.86 -25.90 -6.43
C LEU A 382 8.25 -26.93 -7.50
N CYS A 383 8.80 -28.06 -7.10
CA CYS A 383 9.32 -29.10 -7.99
C CYS A 383 8.93 -30.49 -7.46
N PRO A 384 7.73 -30.99 -7.80
CA PRO A 384 7.26 -32.29 -7.34
C PRO A 384 8.13 -33.46 -7.84
N ASN A 385 8.77 -33.30 -8.98
CA ASN A 385 9.53 -34.37 -9.66
C ASN A 385 10.97 -33.91 -9.96
N GLY A 386 11.87 -34.07 -8.98
CA GLY A 386 13.30 -33.77 -9.16
C GLY A 386 13.76 -32.45 -8.53
N ASP A 387 14.88 -31.91 -9.03
CA ASP A 387 15.55 -30.72 -8.47
C ASP A 387 15.56 -29.49 -9.41
N ALA A 388 14.85 -29.58 -10.54
CA ALA A 388 14.80 -28.50 -11.52
C ALA A 388 13.38 -28.21 -12.00
N VAL A 389 13.01 -26.94 -12.03
CA VAL A 389 11.75 -26.44 -12.58
C VAL A 389 11.93 -26.07 -14.05
N GLN A 390 10.92 -26.36 -14.88
CA GLN A 390 10.90 -25.91 -16.26
C GLN A 390 10.34 -24.49 -16.33
N PHE A 391 11.17 -23.54 -16.71
CA PHE A 391 10.74 -22.15 -16.93
C PHE A 391 11.12 -21.72 -18.36
N ARG A 392 10.13 -21.47 -19.20
CA ARG A 392 10.31 -21.30 -20.64
C ARG A 392 11.02 -22.51 -21.26
N GLU A 393 12.09 -22.26 -22.01
CA GLU A 393 12.90 -23.32 -22.64
C GLU A 393 14.03 -23.82 -21.73
N SER A 394 14.20 -23.23 -20.54
CA SER A 394 15.32 -23.51 -19.65
C SER A 394 14.91 -24.33 -18.44
N LYS A 395 15.77 -25.28 -18.04
CA LYS A 395 15.67 -25.95 -16.75
C LYS A 395 16.46 -25.16 -15.71
N ILE A 396 15.79 -24.72 -14.65
CA ILE A 396 16.37 -23.95 -13.55
C ILE A 396 16.34 -24.80 -12.30
N HIS A 397 17.48 -24.93 -11.61
CA HIS A 397 17.53 -25.65 -10.33
C HIS A 397 16.61 -25.00 -9.30
N VAL A 398 15.90 -25.80 -8.49
CA VAL A 398 14.88 -25.35 -7.55
C VAL A 398 15.42 -24.30 -6.54
N ASN A 399 16.68 -24.45 -6.10
CA ASN A 399 17.32 -23.46 -5.22
C ASN A 399 17.44 -22.08 -5.89
N SER A 400 17.84 -22.06 -7.17
CA SER A 400 17.97 -20.82 -7.94
C SER A 400 16.61 -20.21 -8.24
N TRP A 401 15.58 -21.05 -8.45
CA TRP A 401 14.21 -20.59 -8.61
C TRP A 401 13.66 -19.99 -7.31
N ALA A 402 13.78 -20.70 -6.19
CA ALA A 402 13.32 -20.23 -4.89
C ALA A 402 14.01 -18.91 -4.45
N LYS A 403 15.31 -18.77 -4.73
CA LYS A 403 16.06 -17.54 -4.46
C LYS A 403 15.49 -16.33 -5.19
N ARG A 404 14.90 -16.49 -6.38
CA ARG A 404 14.22 -15.39 -7.10
C ARG A 404 13.04 -14.82 -6.32
N PHE A 405 12.41 -15.62 -5.46
CA PHE A 405 11.27 -15.23 -4.61
C PHE A 405 11.70 -15.00 -3.16
N CYS A 406 12.96 -14.65 -2.94
CA CYS A 406 13.52 -14.34 -1.63
C CYS A 406 13.41 -15.47 -0.59
N TYR A 407 13.38 -16.75 -1.04
CA TYR A 407 13.50 -17.89 -0.14
C TYR A 407 14.97 -18.23 0.09
N ARG A 408 15.28 -18.62 1.34
CA ARG A 408 16.59 -19.15 1.70
C ARG A 408 16.66 -20.64 1.40
N HIS A 409 17.87 -21.15 1.30
CA HIS A 409 18.08 -22.57 1.04
C HIS A 409 17.46 -23.47 2.12
N GLU A 410 17.58 -23.06 3.39
CA GLU A 410 17.05 -23.77 4.56
C GLU A 410 15.50 -23.83 4.58
N GLN A 411 14.84 -22.85 3.97
CA GLN A 411 13.37 -22.81 3.89
C GLN A 411 12.79 -23.83 2.91
N LEU A 412 13.59 -24.36 1.98
CA LEU A 412 13.10 -25.33 0.99
C LEU A 412 12.55 -26.61 1.61
N ASP A 413 13.06 -26.98 2.77
CA ASP A 413 12.61 -28.19 3.47
C ASP A 413 11.53 -27.89 4.53
N GLN A 414 11.11 -26.62 4.68
CA GLN A 414 10.01 -26.23 5.54
C GLN A 414 8.65 -26.63 4.93
N ILE A 415 7.73 -27.00 5.80
CA ILE A 415 6.34 -27.35 5.46
C ILE A 415 5.59 -26.04 5.12
N VAL A 416 4.85 -26.05 4.00
CA VAL A 416 4.11 -24.88 3.50
C VAL A 416 3.14 -24.31 4.54
N GLY A 417 2.52 -25.14 5.36
CA GLY A 417 1.63 -24.71 6.43
C GLY A 417 2.30 -23.89 7.55
N THR A 418 3.65 -23.95 7.67
CA THR A 418 4.42 -23.17 8.65
C THR A 418 4.93 -21.84 8.12
N LEU A 419 4.75 -21.60 6.81
CA LEU A 419 5.14 -20.34 6.18
C LEU A 419 4.18 -19.22 6.56
N SER A 420 4.71 -18.00 6.69
CA SER A 420 3.88 -16.80 6.85
C SER A 420 2.97 -16.56 5.63
N GLY A 421 1.89 -15.80 5.80
CA GLY A 421 0.97 -15.48 4.71
C GLY A 421 1.67 -14.87 3.49
N GLY A 422 2.61 -13.95 3.69
CA GLY A 422 3.40 -13.38 2.59
C GLY A 422 4.33 -14.38 1.91
N GLU A 423 4.92 -15.33 2.66
CA GLU A 423 5.71 -16.41 2.06
C GLU A 423 4.83 -17.34 1.23
N GLN A 424 3.64 -17.72 1.73
CA GLN A 424 2.70 -18.53 0.95
C GLN A 424 2.25 -17.82 -0.33
N ALA A 425 2.01 -16.50 -0.29
CA ALA A 425 1.66 -15.73 -1.47
C ALA A 425 2.80 -15.70 -2.51
N ARG A 426 4.06 -15.50 -2.08
CA ARG A 426 5.23 -15.60 -2.96
C ARG A 426 5.38 -17.00 -3.57
N LEU A 427 5.12 -18.06 -2.78
CA LEU A 427 5.13 -19.43 -3.28
C LEU A 427 4.10 -19.63 -4.38
N LEU A 428 2.89 -19.15 -4.18
CA LEU A 428 1.82 -19.24 -5.16
C LEU A 428 2.17 -18.49 -6.45
N ILE A 429 2.69 -17.26 -6.34
CA ILE A 429 3.17 -16.50 -7.51
C ILE A 429 4.26 -17.28 -8.24
N SER A 430 5.22 -17.85 -7.52
CA SER A 430 6.32 -18.62 -8.11
C SER A 430 5.84 -19.87 -8.87
N GLN A 431 4.77 -20.52 -8.41
CA GLN A 431 4.13 -21.64 -9.12
C GLN A 431 3.36 -21.19 -10.36
N LEU A 432 2.63 -20.06 -10.25
CA LEU A 432 1.84 -19.54 -11.37
C LEU A 432 2.73 -19.12 -12.54
N MET A 433 3.92 -18.60 -12.26
CA MET A 433 4.90 -18.25 -13.30
C MET A 433 5.45 -19.44 -14.08
N LEU A 434 5.42 -20.64 -13.50
CA LEU A 434 5.82 -21.87 -14.20
C LEU A 434 4.76 -22.34 -15.22
N LYS A 435 3.54 -21.78 -15.15
CA LYS A 435 2.44 -22.14 -16.05
C LYS A 435 2.38 -21.15 -17.21
N PRO A 436 2.47 -21.60 -18.47
CA PRO A 436 2.23 -20.73 -19.61
C PRO A 436 0.77 -20.25 -19.62
N ALA A 437 0.55 -18.96 -19.76
CA ALA A 437 -0.76 -18.32 -19.73
C ALA A 437 -0.95 -17.37 -20.93
N ASP A 438 -2.19 -17.25 -21.41
CA ASP A 438 -2.64 -16.21 -22.33
C ASP A 438 -3.44 -15.14 -21.60
N LEU A 439 -4.09 -15.55 -20.48
CA LEU A 439 -4.89 -14.71 -19.61
C LEU A 439 -4.51 -14.94 -18.14
N LEU A 440 -4.16 -13.88 -17.43
CA LEU A 440 -3.97 -13.87 -15.99
C LEU A 440 -5.20 -13.29 -15.32
N LEU A 441 -5.80 -14.01 -14.39
CA LEU A 441 -6.87 -13.55 -13.50
C LEU A 441 -6.29 -13.43 -12.09
N LEU A 442 -6.20 -12.22 -11.56
CA LEU A 442 -5.57 -11.93 -10.28
C LEU A 442 -6.62 -11.38 -9.31
N ASP A 443 -6.93 -12.15 -8.26
CA ASP A 443 -7.93 -11.78 -7.23
C ASP A 443 -7.21 -11.41 -5.94
N GLU A 444 -7.11 -10.11 -5.65
CA GLU A 444 -6.41 -9.52 -4.50
C GLU A 444 -4.98 -10.07 -4.32
N PRO A 445 -4.12 -10.01 -5.35
CA PRO A 445 -2.76 -10.54 -5.26
C PRO A 445 -1.87 -9.73 -4.33
N THR A 446 -2.30 -8.53 -3.94
CA THR A 446 -1.56 -7.59 -3.07
C THR A 446 -1.66 -7.94 -1.59
N ASN A 447 -2.66 -8.72 -1.18
CA ASN A 447 -2.87 -9.06 0.22
C ASN A 447 -1.69 -9.85 0.79
N ASP A 448 -1.20 -9.42 1.95
CA ASP A 448 -0.07 -10.00 2.69
C ASP A 448 1.30 -9.94 1.97
N LEU A 449 1.41 -9.26 0.83
CA LEU A 449 2.69 -9.02 0.17
C LEU A 449 3.36 -7.75 0.73
N ASP A 450 4.68 -7.81 0.92
CA ASP A 450 5.46 -6.62 1.22
C ASP A 450 5.70 -5.77 -0.04
N ILE A 451 6.01 -4.51 0.16
CA ILE A 451 6.17 -3.53 -0.93
C ILE A 451 7.19 -4.00 -1.98
N ALA A 452 8.30 -4.60 -1.55
CA ALA A 452 9.32 -5.08 -2.48
C ALA A 452 8.80 -6.22 -3.37
N THR A 453 8.00 -7.12 -2.82
CA THR A 453 7.36 -8.19 -3.60
C THR A 453 6.27 -7.63 -4.53
N LEU A 454 5.53 -6.60 -4.08
CA LEU A 454 4.55 -5.90 -4.92
C LEU A 454 5.21 -5.23 -6.13
N GLU A 455 6.31 -4.51 -5.94
CA GLU A 455 7.07 -3.88 -7.04
C GLU A 455 7.49 -4.91 -8.10
N VAL A 456 7.97 -6.06 -7.67
CA VAL A 456 8.37 -7.15 -8.57
C VAL A 456 7.19 -7.77 -9.30
N LEU A 457 6.05 -7.96 -8.62
CA LEU A 457 4.81 -8.46 -9.24
C LEU A 457 4.27 -7.47 -10.28
N GLU A 458 4.29 -6.17 -10.01
CA GLU A 458 3.90 -5.13 -10.95
C GLU A 458 4.74 -5.15 -12.22
N ASP A 459 6.06 -5.20 -12.08
CA ASP A 459 6.98 -5.28 -13.22
C ASP A 459 6.70 -6.52 -14.08
N ALA A 460 6.42 -7.67 -13.43
CA ALA A 460 6.07 -8.88 -14.13
C ALA A 460 4.74 -8.78 -14.89
N ILE A 461 3.73 -8.15 -14.29
CA ILE A 461 2.44 -7.94 -14.94
C ILE A 461 2.59 -6.95 -16.10
N MET A 462 3.37 -5.89 -15.94
CA MET A 462 3.61 -4.91 -17.01
C MET A 462 4.32 -5.51 -18.22
N THR A 463 5.24 -6.43 -18.00
CA THR A 463 6.00 -7.10 -19.07
C THR A 463 5.28 -8.32 -19.65
N PHE A 464 4.17 -8.77 -19.04
CA PHE A 464 3.42 -9.92 -19.52
C PHE A 464 2.75 -9.63 -20.86
N PRO A 465 2.99 -10.40 -21.92
CA PRO A 465 2.45 -10.11 -23.26
C PRO A 465 0.99 -10.55 -23.45
N GLY A 466 0.41 -11.37 -22.55
CA GLY A 466 -1.01 -11.76 -22.56
C GLY A 466 -1.93 -10.70 -21.94
N ALA A 467 -3.20 -11.05 -21.74
CA ALA A 467 -4.16 -10.18 -21.05
C ALA A 467 -4.12 -10.41 -19.53
N VAL A 468 -4.43 -9.35 -18.78
CA VAL A 468 -4.56 -9.41 -17.32
C VAL A 468 -5.90 -8.83 -16.89
N VAL A 469 -6.58 -9.52 -15.97
CA VAL A 469 -7.72 -8.99 -15.22
C VAL A 469 -7.32 -8.96 -13.75
N LEU A 470 -7.28 -7.76 -13.16
CA LEU A 470 -6.77 -7.50 -11.83
C LEU A 470 -7.89 -6.99 -10.92
N VAL A 471 -8.13 -7.68 -9.82
CA VAL A 471 -8.90 -7.18 -8.69
C VAL A 471 -7.93 -6.81 -7.60
N THR A 472 -7.90 -5.55 -7.19
CA THR A 472 -7.09 -5.10 -6.06
C THR A 472 -7.65 -3.81 -5.46
N HIS A 473 -7.34 -3.58 -4.19
CA HIS A 473 -7.59 -2.34 -3.49
C HIS A 473 -6.36 -1.41 -3.47
N ASP A 474 -5.19 -1.90 -3.95
CA ASP A 474 -3.98 -1.10 -4.10
C ASP A 474 -4.10 -0.15 -5.30
N ARG A 475 -4.28 1.14 -4.99
CA ARG A 475 -4.44 2.22 -5.98
C ARG A 475 -3.18 2.45 -6.81
N PHE A 476 -2.00 2.30 -6.21
CA PHE A 476 -0.72 2.39 -6.92
C PHE A 476 -0.61 1.31 -8.00
N MET A 477 -0.96 0.08 -7.64
CA MET A 477 -0.94 -1.02 -8.60
C MET A 477 -1.98 -0.83 -9.70
N LEU A 478 -3.19 -0.36 -9.35
CA LEU A 478 -4.21 -0.05 -10.36
C LEU A 478 -3.76 1.01 -11.35
N ASP A 479 -3.20 2.12 -10.86
CA ASP A 479 -2.75 3.23 -11.70
C ASP A 479 -1.55 2.83 -12.58
N ARG A 480 -0.61 2.07 -12.03
CA ARG A 480 0.60 1.65 -12.72
C ARG A 480 0.36 0.56 -13.77
N VAL A 481 -0.53 -0.38 -13.48
CA VAL A 481 -0.69 -1.61 -14.26
C VAL A 481 -1.88 -1.54 -15.21
N SER A 482 -3.03 -0.95 -14.78
CA SER A 482 -4.28 -1.05 -15.54
C SER A 482 -4.34 -0.03 -16.68
N THR A 483 -4.72 -0.51 -17.87
CA THR A 483 -5.00 0.35 -19.04
C THR A 483 -6.47 0.69 -19.20
N LYS A 484 -7.34 -0.08 -18.53
CA LYS A 484 -8.81 0.08 -18.52
C LYS A 484 -9.32 -0.30 -17.14
N LEU A 485 -10.34 0.36 -16.63
CA LEU A 485 -11.00 0.02 -15.38
C LEU A 485 -12.47 -0.28 -15.62
N LEU A 486 -13.00 -1.28 -14.92
CA LEU A 486 -14.42 -1.60 -14.85
C LEU A 486 -14.89 -1.54 -13.41
N ALA A 487 -15.79 -0.62 -13.12
CA ALA A 487 -16.36 -0.46 -11.78
C ALA A 487 -17.70 -1.18 -11.66
N LEU A 488 -17.85 -2.01 -10.62
CA LEU A 488 -19.06 -2.74 -10.26
C LEU A 488 -19.73 -2.06 -9.08
N ASP A 489 -21.00 -1.64 -9.23
CA ASP A 489 -21.76 -0.93 -8.20
C ASP A 489 -22.41 -1.86 -7.16
N GLY A 490 -22.43 -3.18 -7.39
CA GLY A 490 -23.08 -4.18 -6.54
C GLY A 490 -24.60 -4.24 -6.69
N HIS A 491 -25.19 -3.42 -7.58
CA HIS A 491 -26.62 -3.36 -7.89
C HIS A 491 -26.92 -3.78 -9.34
N GLY A 492 -25.92 -4.30 -10.00
CA GLY A 492 -25.98 -4.81 -11.37
C GLY A 492 -25.38 -3.88 -12.41
N GLY A 493 -24.92 -2.70 -12.04
CA GLY A 493 -24.20 -1.79 -12.93
C GLY A 493 -22.73 -2.18 -13.07
N ALA A 494 -22.22 -2.05 -14.31
CA ALA A 494 -20.81 -2.21 -14.64
C ALA A 494 -20.41 -1.05 -15.55
N THR A 495 -19.63 -0.10 -15.04
CA THR A 495 -19.26 1.14 -15.74
C THR A 495 -17.77 1.16 -16.07
N PRO A 496 -17.40 1.38 -17.35
CA PRO A 496 -16.00 1.53 -17.71
C PRO A 496 -15.47 2.92 -17.34
N HIS A 497 -14.21 2.97 -16.90
CA HIS A 497 -13.47 4.19 -16.62
C HIS A 497 -12.08 4.09 -17.26
N ALA A 498 -11.51 5.24 -17.66
CA ALA A 498 -10.18 5.27 -18.22
C ALA A 498 -9.10 5.06 -17.15
N ASP A 499 -9.27 5.69 -15.99
CA ASP A 499 -8.34 5.67 -14.87
C ASP A 499 -9.06 5.72 -13.51
N TYR A 500 -8.27 5.55 -12.43
CA TYR A 500 -8.75 5.56 -11.06
C TYR A 500 -9.34 6.93 -10.66
N TRP A 501 -8.77 8.04 -11.13
CA TRP A 501 -9.22 9.38 -10.77
C TRP A 501 -10.60 9.71 -11.37
N GLN A 502 -10.86 9.26 -12.60
CA GLN A 502 -12.17 9.38 -13.20
C GLN A 502 -13.24 8.64 -12.39
N TRP A 503 -12.93 7.41 -11.97
CA TRP A 503 -13.82 6.64 -11.11
C TRP A 503 -14.03 7.32 -9.76
N GLN A 504 -12.97 7.82 -9.10
CA GLN A 504 -13.06 8.49 -7.81
C GLN A 504 -13.94 9.75 -7.87
N LYS A 505 -13.79 10.57 -8.91
CA LYS A 505 -14.66 11.74 -9.14
C LYS A 505 -16.11 11.34 -9.33
N ALA A 506 -16.37 10.27 -10.07
CA ALA A 506 -17.72 9.75 -10.28
C ALA A 506 -18.35 9.28 -8.95
N GLN A 507 -17.58 8.60 -8.10
CA GLN A 507 -18.04 8.17 -6.76
C GLN A 507 -18.33 9.36 -5.83
N GLN A 508 -17.47 10.36 -5.80
CA GLN A 508 -17.69 11.57 -5.00
C GLN A 508 -18.97 12.31 -5.44
N ALA A 509 -19.23 12.39 -6.74
CA ALA A 509 -20.46 12.99 -7.27
C ALA A 509 -21.72 12.20 -6.91
N LEU A 510 -21.64 10.86 -6.82
CA LEU A 510 -22.74 10.00 -6.37
C LEU A 510 -23.04 10.20 -4.89
N ILE A 511 -22.01 10.19 -4.04
CA ILE A 511 -22.15 10.42 -2.58
C ILE A 511 -22.74 11.81 -2.31
N ALA A 512 -22.31 12.85 -3.03
CA ALA A 512 -22.86 14.20 -2.90
C ALA A 512 -24.34 14.26 -3.29
N LYS A 513 -24.76 13.51 -4.30
CA LYS A 513 -26.18 13.40 -4.69
C LYS A 513 -27.03 12.64 -3.66
N GLU A 514 -26.50 11.58 -3.06
CA GLU A 514 -27.19 10.81 -2.02
C GLU A 514 -27.37 11.62 -0.74
N THR A 515 -26.37 12.40 -0.33
CA THR A 515 -26.47 13.31 0.83
C THR A 515 -27.47 14.44 0.61
N THR A 516 -27.59 14.97 -0.60
CA THR A 516 -28.61 15.98 -0.93
C THR A 516 -30.01 15.39 -1.02
N SER A 517 -30.17 14.13 -1.44
CA SER A 517 -31.49 13.46 -1.48
C SER A 517 -31.96 13.00 -0.09
N ALA A 518 -31.05 12.65 0.83
CA ALA A 518 -31.40 12.25 2.20
C ALA A 518 -31.81 13.43 3.08
N THR A 519 -31.38 14.66 2.77
CA THR A 519 -31.82 15.89 3.43
C THR A 519 -33.16 16.42 2.87
N GLY A 520 -33.64 15.89 1.73
CA GLY A 520 -34.86 16.34 1.06
C GLY A 520 -36.19 15.77 1.62
N THR A 521 -36.16 14.85 2.63
CA THR A 521 -37.37 14.14 3.06
C THR A 521 -37.87 14.51 4.47
N LYS A 522 -37.36 15.57 5.10
CA LYS A 522 -37.93 16.09 6.36
C LYS A 522 -37.83 17.60 6.41
N ALA A 523 -38.76 18.31 5.82
CA ALA A 523 -39.31 19.59 6.28
C ALA A 523 -40.35 20.15 5.30
N ALA A 524 -41.57 19.65 5.43
CA ALA A 524 -42.73 20.42 5.01
C ALA A 524 -43.45 20.87 6.30
N VAL A 525 -43.02 21.97 6.91
CA VAL A 525 -43.85 22.82 7.77
C VAL A 525 -43.19 24.22 7.85
N THR A 526 -44.02 25.20 7.41
CA THR A 526 -44.04 26.65 7.65
C THR A 526 -43.00 27.52 6.96
N ALA A 527 -43.53 28.26 6.02
CA ALA A 527 -42.96 29.46 5.37
C ALA A 527 -42.83 30.65 6.36
N ALA A 528 -41.66 31.31 6.32
CA ALA A 528 -41.50 32.75 6.58
C ALA A 528 -40.08 33.17 6.12
N PRO A 529 -39.77 34.43 5.82
CA PRO A 529 -39.75 34.94 4.47
C PRO A 529 -38.34 35.06 3.85
N THR A 530 -38.34 35.01 2.55
CA THR A 530 -37.26 35.36 1.60
C THR A 530 -36.29 36.46 2.10
N LEU A 531 -35.01 36.07 2.28
CA LEU A 531 -33.87 36.96 2.07
C LEU A 531 -33.21 36.58 0.77
N ALA A 532 -33.20 37.53 -0.15
CA ALA A 532 -32.68 37.41 -1.50
C ALA A 532 -31.22 36.92 -1.50
N GLY A 533 -30.95 35.87 -2.27
CA GLY A 533 -29.62 35.40 -2.57
C GLY A 533 -28.77 36.49 -3.22
N ALA A 534 -27.68 36.87 -2.59
CA ALA A 534 -26.67 37.72 -3.18
C ALA A 534 -25.86 36.87 -4.17
N GLY A 535 -26.34 36.74 -5.41
CA GLY A 535 -25.53 36.26 -6.53
C GLY A 535 -24.31 37.16 -6.72
N LEU A 536 -23.22 36.61 -7.25
CA LEU A 536 -21.98 37.30 -7.59
C LEU A 536 -22.21 38.71 -8.13
N GLY A 537 -21.60 39.69 -7.50
CA GLY A 537 -21.59 41.08 -7.99
C GLY A 537 -20.90 41.17 -9.36
N LYS A 538 -21.24 42.19 -10.16
CA LYS A 538 -20.64 42.37 -11.51
C LYS A 538 -19.10 42.42 -11.48
N THR A 539 -18.50 42.90 -10.41
CA THR A 539 -17.05 42.92 -10.18
C THR A 539 -16.49 41.51 -9.87
N GLU A 540 -17.16 40.74 -9.04
CA GLU A 540 -16.75 39.37 -8.68
C GLU A 540 -16.88 38.40 -9.89
N ARG A 541 -17.85 38.61 -10.75
CA ARG A 541 -18.01 37.83 -12.01
C ARG A 541 -16.87 38.08 -13.00
N ARG A 542 -16.46 39.35 -13.16
CA ARG A 542 -15.28 39.70 -13.97
C ARG A 542 -13.97 39.23 -13.36
N GLU A 543 -13.89 39.17 -12.03
CA GLU A 543 -12.74 38.64 -11.31
C GLU A 543 -12.63 37.14 -11.55
N LEU A 544 -13.72 36.38 -11.47
CA LEU A 544 -13.77 34.94 -11.74
C LEU A 544 -13.35 34.61 -13.19
N GLU A 545 -13.89 35.34 -14.17
CA GLU A 545 -13.55 35.15 -15.60
C GLU A 545 -12.06 35.35 -15.90
N ARG A 546 -11.38 36.28 -15.19
CA ARG A 546 -9.96 36.57 -15.40
C ARG A 546 -9.02 35.77 -14.50
N MET A 547 -9.56 35.07 -13.50
CA MET A 547 -8.75 34.36 -12.52
C MET A 547 -7.99 33.19 -13.15
N GLY A 548 -8.63 32.46 -14.07
CA GLY A 548 -8.00 31.36 -14.81
C GLY A 548 -6.77 31.78 -15.61
N GLU A 549 -6.85 32.91 -16.33
CA GLU A 549 -5.72 33.45 -17.10
C GLU A 549 -4.58 33.93 -16.17
N LYS A 550 -4.91 34.50 -15.01
CA LYS A 550 -3.91 34.93 -14.03
C LYS A 550 -3.16 33.75 -13.41
N ILE A 551 -3.89 32.69 -13.03
CA ILE A 551 -3.29 31.46 -12.49
C ILE A 551 -2.37 30.83 -13.54
N GLN A 552 -2.83 30.65 -14.77
CA GLN A 552 -2.04 30.07 -15.85
C GLN A 552 -0.77 30.90 -16.17
N THR A 553 -0.87 32.25 -16.09
CA THR A 553 0.28 33.13 -16.29
C THR A 553 1.31 33.00 -15.15
N ALA A 554 0.83 32.85 -13.91
CA ALA A 554 1.70 32.68 -12.74
C ALA A 554 2.38 31.29 -12.74
N GLU A 555 1.64 30.25 -13.11
CA GLU A 555 2.20 28.89 -13.29
C GLU A 555 3.26 28.85 -14.40
N GLY A 556 3.02 29.50 -15.54
CA GLY A 556 3.99 29.62 -16.62
C GLY A 556 5.29 30.34 -16.20
N LYS A 557 5.18 31.35 -15.32
CA LYS A 557 6.36 32.02 -14.76
C LYS A 557 7.13 31.09 -13.81
N ARG A 558 6.43 30.36 -12.94
CA ARG A 558 7.02 29.36 -12.03
C ARG A 558 7.79 28.29 -12.82
N ASP A 559 7.17 27.74 -13.84
CA ASP A 559 7.77 26.69 -14.68
C ASP A 559 9.00 27.23 -15.42
N GLY A 560 8.99 28.50 -15.83
CA GLY A 560 10.15 29.20 -16.39
C GLY A 560 11.31 29.35 -15.40
N LEU A 561 11.01 29.60 -14.12
CA LEU A 561 12.02 29.66 -13.05
C LEU A 561 12.63 28.29 -12.77
N TYR A 562 11.81 27.22 -12.74
CA TYR A 562 12.31 25.85 -12.62
C TYR A 562 13.21 25.46 -13.80
N ALA A 563 12.86 25.84 -15.02
CA ALA A 563 13.71 25.59 -16.19
C ALA A 563 15.08 26.29 -16.05
N ARG A 564 15.12 27.52 -15.55
CA ARG A 564 16.35 28.27 -15.29
C ARG A 564 17.21 27.64 -14.19
N MET A 565 16.63 27.04 -13.15
CA MET A 565 17.39 26.27 -12.14
C MET A 565 18.11 25.07 -12.74
N GLY A 566 17.60 24.48 -13.81
CA GLY A 566 18.21 23.38 -14.55
C GLY A 566 19.36 23.78 -15.48
N GLU A 567 19.62 25.08 -15.71
CA GLU A 567 20.70 25.54 -16.58
C GLU A 567 22.08 25.27 -15.94
N PRO A 568 23.06 24.74 -16.68
CA PRO A 568 24.37 24.39 -16.13
C PRO A 568 25.14 25.54 -15.48
N GLN A 569 24.87 26.78 -15.91
CA GLN A 569 25.49 27.98 -15.37
C GLN A 569 24.91 28.39 -14.02
N VAL A 570 23.62 28.14 -13.78
CA VAL A 570 22.91 28.47 -12.56
C VAL A 570 23.03 27.35 -11.53
N SER A 571 23.00 26.08 -11.98
CA SER A 571 23.10 24.91 -11.10
C SER A 571 24.45 24.76 -10.39
N SER A 572 25.49 25.49 -10.82
CA SER A 572 26.81 25.55 -10.17
C SER A 572 26.96 26.75 -9.20
N ASP A 573 26.01 27.68 -9.17
CA ASP A 573 26.04 28.88 -8.31
C ASP A 573 24.99 28.77 -7.19
N SER A 574 25.45 28.53 -5.96
CA SER A 574 24.60 28.33 -4.78
C SER A 574 23.77 29.57 -4.41
N ASP A 575 24.32 30.79 -4.63
CA ASP A 575 23.62 32.04 -4.30
C ASP A 575 22.53 32.34 -5.34
N ALA A 576 22.77 31.99 -6.60
CA ALA A 576 21.78 32.13 -7.67
C ALA A 576 20.62 31.11 -7.48
N LEU A 577 20.93 29.88 -7.07
CA LEU A 577 19.91 28.87 -6.76
C LEU A 577 19.03 29.28 -5.57
N MET A 578 19.61 29.82 -4.49
CA MET A 578 18.83 30.28 -3.33
C MET A 578 17.87 31.40 -3.70
N LYS A 579 18.30 32.36 -4.50
CA LYS A 579 17.43 33.46 -4.96
C LYS A 579 16.28 32.97 -5.84
N LEU A 580 16.56 32.05 -6.76
CA LEU A 580 15.51 31.46 -7.59
C LEU A 580 14.52 30.63 -6.76
N GLN A 581 15.01 29.94 -5.73
CA GLN A 581 14.13 29.20 -4.82
C GLN A 581 13.21 30.15 -4.03
N GLU A 582 13.73 31.26 -3.51
CA GLU A 582 12.92 32.28 -2.83
C GLU A 582 11.86 32.88 -3.77
N GLU A 583 12.20 33.16 -5.03
CA GLU A 583 11.24 33.64 -6.03
C GLU A 583 10.15 32.59 -6.33
N ILE A 584 10.49 31.32 -6.42
CA ILE A 584 9.54 30.21 -6.62
C ILE A 584 8.60 30.09 -5.42
N ASP A 585 9.10 30.16 -4.19
CA ASP A 585 8.30 30.03 -2.99
C ASP A 585 7.31 31.21 -2.82
N LEU A 586 7.73 32.42 -3.17
CA LEU A 586 6.85 33.58 -3.23
C LEU A 586 5.75 33.40 -4.28
N LEU A 587 6.11 32.91 -5.45
CA LEU A 587 5.18 32.68 -6.55
C LEU A 587 4.18 31.55 -6.24
N ASN A 588 4.62 30.48 -5.58
CA ASN A 588 3.74 29.42 -5.10
C ASN A 588 2.73 29.95 -4.08
N THR A 589 3.16 30.79 -3.14
CA THR A 589 2.27 31.41 -2.17
C THR A 589 1.23 32.31 -2.84
N GLU A 590 1.59 33.00 -3.92
CA GLU A 590 0.67 33.83 -4.71
C GLU A 590 -0.32 32.96 -5.50
N ILE A 591 0.13 31.88 -6.10
CA ILE A 591 -0.71 30.91 -6.81
C ILE A 591 -1.73 30.27 -5.85
N ASP A 592 -1.33 29.87 -4.66
CA ASP A 592 -2.23 29.30 -3.64
C ASP A 592 -3.31 30.29 -3.21
N ARG A 593 -2.96 31.56 -3.04
CA ARG A 593 -3.94 32.63 -2.75
C ARG A 593 -4.94 32.83 -3.89
N MET A 594 -4.46 32.77 -5.14
CA MET A 594 -5.33 32.90 -6.30
C MET A 594 -6.28 31.70 -6.42
N TYR A 595 -5.83 30.47 -6.15
CA TYR A 595 -6.68 29.29 -6.09
C TYR A 595 -7.73 29.35 -4.97
N ALA A 596 -7.35 29.76 -3.76
CA ALA A 596 -8.28 29.94 -2.66
C ALA A 596 -9.37 30.97 -3.00
N ARG A 597 -8.98 32.11 -3.62
CA ARG A 597 -9.91 33.15 -4.03
C ARG A 597 -10.82 32.68 -5.17
N TRP A 598 -10.30 31.92 -6.11
CA TRP A 598 -11.08 31.31 -7.19
C TRP A 598 -12.16 30.37 -6.64
N GLN A 599 -11.81 29.51 -5.68
CA GLN A 599 -12.76 28.61 -4.99
C GLN A 599 -13.86 29.37 -4.24
N GLU A 600 -13.52 30.48 -3.57
CA GLU A 600 -14.53 31.34 -2.91
C GLU A 600 -15.52 31.95 -3.90
N LEU A 601 -15.02 32.44 -5.04
CA LEU A 601 -15.86 33.04 -6.07
C LEU A 601 -16.74 32.00 -6.77
N GLU A 602 -16.22 30.79 -7.00
CA GLU A 602 -16.96 29.70 -7.61
C GLU A 602 -18.03 29.12 -6.66
N ALA A 603 -17.73 29.04 -5.37
CA ALA A 603 -18.71 28.67 -4.34
C ALA A 603 -19.87 29.68 -4.27
N LYS A 604 -19.58 31.00 -4.40
CA LYS A 604 -20.61 32.05 -4.47
C LYS A 604 -21.37 32.06 -5.80
N ALA A 605 -20.76 31.58 -6.88
CA ALA A 605 -21.40 31.48 -8.19
C ALA A 605 -22.41 30.32 -8.26
N SER A 606 -22.20 29.30 -7.42
CA SER A 606 -23.03 28.08 -7.35
C SER A 606 -24.14 28.18 -6.30
N MET A 607 -24.19 29.24 -5.51
CA MET A 607 -25.30 29.60 -4.61
C MET A 607 -26.31 30.50 -5.31
#